data_bb202ca98ef82e00fe753bf8dda6ec07
#
_entry.id   bb202ca98ef82e00fe753bf8dda6ec07
#
_cell.length_a   1.000
_cell.length_b   1.000
_cell.length_c   1.000
_cell.angle_alpha   90.00
_cell.angle_beta   90.00
_cell.angle_gamma   90.00
#
_symmetry.space_group_name_H-M   'P 1'
#
loop_
_entity.id
_entity.type
_entity.pdbx_description
1 polymer ?
#
loop_
_entity_poly.entity_id
_entity_poly.type
_entity_poly.pdbx_seq_one_letter_code
_entity_poly.pdbx_strand_id
1 'polypeptide(L)'
;MPSVETEFLEHAAMIRDYASMNLSEADTRVHLIDPVLAILGYRAVDDIRREVPVAATRESIDYELRAGGQPQAIVEAKALKHAITDQHAAQCVQYASILGVRWCLISNGVSWMVYDAHAKGALAAKYVAHVRLDADAQSAVKAWSVLSLFSRESLSQSPPLTKLLVERVITDELVRVEAPAIS
;
A
#
# COMPACT_ATOMS: atom_id res chain seq x y z
N MET A 1 16.60 -18.04 9.85
CA MET A 1 16.19 -17.13 8.76
C MET A 1 15.73 -15.84 9.41
N PRO A 2 16.01 -14.68 8.83
CA PRO A 2 15.47 -13.41 9.35
C PRO A 2 13.94 -13.47 9.36
N SER A 3 13.31 -12.68 10.24
CA SER A 3 11.86 -12.53 10.24
C SER A 3 11.42 -11.76 8.99
N VAL A 4 10.15 -11.90 8.58
CA VAL A 4 9.57 -11.13 7.46
C VAL A 4 9.69 -9.62 7.72
N GLU A 5 9.53 -9.20 8.97
CA GLU A 5 9.76 -7.81 9.37
C GLU A 5 11.20 -7.37 9.16
N THR A 6 12.18 -8.21 9.53
CA THR A 6 13.60 -7.90 9.31
C THR A 6 13.90 -7.75 7.82
N GLU A 7 13.38 -8.65 6.97
CA GLU A 7 13.51 -8.58 5.50
C GLU A 7 12.92 -7.27 4.95
N PHE A 8 11.76 -6.85 5.47
CA PHE A 8 11.14 -5.58 5.08
C PHE A 8 11.99 -4.37 5.49
N LEU A 9 12.51 -4.35 6.72
CA LEU A 9 13.33 -3.24 7.21
C LEU A 9 14.66 -3.12 6.46
N GLU A 10 15.27 -4.25 6.10
CA GLU A 10 16.46 -4.29 5.24
C GLU A 10 16.16 -3.72 3.85
N HIS A 11 15.03 -4.13 3.25
CA HIS A 11 14.59 -3.56 1.97
C HIS A 11 14.30 -2.06 2.06
N ALA A 12 13.63 -1.60 3.10
CA ALA A 12 13.37 -0.17 3.33
C ALA A 12 14.68 0.63 3.48
N ALA A 13 15.72 0.04 4.07
CA ALA A 13 17.05 0.66 4.14
C ALA A 13 17.67 0.83 2.74
N MET A 14 17.55 -0.18 1.87
CA MET A 14 18.02 -0.11 0.47
C MET A 14 17.25 0.93 -0.35
N ILE A 15 15.95 1.09 -0.13
CA ILE A 15 15.11 2.07 -0.84
C ILE A 15 15.66 3.49 -0.72
N ARG A 16 16.29 3.83 0.40
CA ARG A 16 16.93 5.16 0.59
C ARG A 16 18.01 5.46 -0.43
N ASP A 17 18.73 4.45 -0.89
CA ASP A 17 19.76 4.61 -1.91
C ASP A 17 19.16 4.94 -3.29
N TYR A 18 17.95 4.46 -3.55
CA TYR A 18 17.21 4.75 -4.78
C TYR A 18 16.50 6.11 -4.76
N ALA A 19 16.25 6.71 -3.59
CA ALA A 19 15.47 7.94 -3.46
C ALA A 19 16.00 9.13 -4.29
N SER A 20 17.32 9.16 -4.57
CA SER A 20 17.95 10.17 -5.43
C SER A 20 17.83 9.87 -6.93
N MET A 21 17.52 8.63 -7.32
CA MET A 21 17.48 8.18 -8.70
C MET A 21 16.24 8.69 -9.44
N ASN A 22 16.30 8.73 -10.76
CA ASN A 22 15.16 9.05 -11.61
C ASN A 22 14.65 7.76 -12.24
N LEU A 23 13.93 6.94 -11.44
CA LEU A 23 13.35 5.70 -11.92
C LEU A 23 12.05 5.96 -12.69
N SER A 24 11.91 5.31 -13.83
CA SER A 24 10.64 5.21 -14.55
C SER A 24 9.60 4.47 -13.68
N GLU A 25 8.34 4.49 -14.07
CA GLU A 25 7.30 3.72 -13.38
C GLU A 25 7.60 2.21 -13.44
N ALA A 26 8.05 1.71 -14.60
CA ALA A 26 8.43 0.31 -14.76
C ALA A 26 9.59 -0.08 -13.84
N ASP A 27 10.64 0.74 -13.76
CA ASP A 27 11.78 0.49 -12.85
C ASP A 27 11.36 0.59 -11.39
N THR A 28 10.50 1.56 -11.05
CA THR A 28 9.93 1.70 -9.71
C THR A 28 9.15 0.45 -9.30
N ARG A 29 8.36 -0.10 -10.20
CA ARG A 29 7.65 -1.37 -9.98
C ARG A 29 8.62 -2.50 -9.68
N VAL A 30 9.60 -2.71 -10.55
CA VAL A 30 10.53 -3.85 -10.46
C VAL A 30 11.44 -3.76 -9.23
N HIS A 31 11.99 -2.57 -8.94
CA HIS A 31 13.02 -2.43 -7.93
C HIS A 31 12.50 -2.08 -6.54
N LEU A 32 11.34 -1.42 -6.44
CA LEU A 32 10.83 -0.90 -5.16
C LEU A 32 9.50 -1.52 -4.74
N ILE A 33 8.54 -1.69 -5.66
CA ILE A 33 7.19 -2.16 -5.31
C ILE A 33 7.14 -3.70 -5.28
N ASP A 34 7.63 -4.37 -6.31
CA ASP A 34 7.61 -5.83 -6.41
C ASP A 34 8.30 -6.54 -5.22
N PRO A 35 9.47 -6.08 -4.73
CA PRO A 35 10.09 -6.66 -3.54
C PRO A 35 9.21 -6.52 -2.28
N VAL A 36 8.56 -5.36 -2.08
CA VAL A 36 7.63 -5.17 -0.96
C VAL A 36 6.46 -6.15 -1.06
N LEU A 37 5.86 -6.30 -2.24
CA LEU A 37 4.75 -7.25 -2.45
C LEU A 37 5.21 -8.71 -2.22
N ALA A 38 6.43 -9.06 -2.63
CA ALA A 38 7.00 -10.38 -2.37
C ALA A 38 7.22 -10.64 -0.88
N ILE A 39 7.69 -9.65 -0.11
CA ILE A 39 7.84 -9.70 1.35
C ILE A 39 6.48 -9.86 2.03
N LEU A 40 5.45 -9.19 1.51
CA LEU A 40 4.06 -9.32 1.98
C LEU A 40 3.40 -10.66 1.58
N GLY A 41 4.14 -11.56 0.91
CA GLY A 41 3.71 -12.93 0.60
C GLY A 41 3.08 -13.13 -0.78
N TYR A 42 3.06 -12.12 -1.64
CA TYR A 42 2.52 -12.19 -3.00
C TYR A 42 3.61 -12.64 -3.98
N ARG A 43 3.86 -13.95 -4.06
CA ARG A 43 4.97 -14.53 -4.84
C ARG A 43 4.51 -15.39 -6.01
N ALA A 44 3.35 -16.02 -5.91
CA ALA A 44 2.83 -16.89 -6.94
C ALA A 44 2.02 -16.10 -7.98
N VAL A 45 1.94 -16.62 -9.20
CA VAL A 45 1.12 -16.03 -10.28
C VAL A 45 -0.35 -15.92 -9.89
N ASP A 46 -0.85 -16.85 -9.06
CA ASP A 46 -2.23 -16.85 -8.58
C ASP A 46 -2.47 -15.85 -7.45
N ASP A 47 -1.41 -15.36 -6.79
CA ASP A 47 -1.50 -14.39 -5.70
C ASP A 47 -1.51 -12.94 -6.20
N ILE A 48 -0.97 -12.70 -7.40
CA ILE A 48 -0.84 -11.37 -7.97
C ILE A 48 -1.10 -11.39 -9.48
N ARG A 49 -2.02 -10.55 -9.92
CA ARG A 49 -2.25 -10.29 -11.35
C ARG A 49 -1.76 -8.89 -11.69
N ARG A 50 -1.23 -8.73 -12.88
CA ARG A 50 -0.67 -7.47 -13.37
C ARG A 50 -1.45 -6.97 -14.56
N GLU A 51 -1.48 -5.65 -14.76
CA GLU A 51 -2.13 -4.99 -15.89
C GLU A 51 -3.59 -5.48 -16.06
N VAL A 52 -4.36 -5.47 -14.95
CA VAL A 52 -5.75 -5.99 -14.95
C VAL A 52 -6.68 -4.97 -15.57
N PRO A 53 -7.36 -5.29 -16.69
CA PRO A 53 -8.27 -4.37 -17.35
C PRO A 53 -9.42 -3.97 -16.44
N VAL A 54 -9.76 -2.67 -16.41
CA VAL A 54 -10.92 -2.15 -15.68
C VAL A 54 -12.11 -2.08 -16.64
N ALA A 55 -13.18 -2.82 -16.30
CA ALA A 55 -14.37 -2.90 -17.14
C ALA A 55 -14.94 -1.50 -17.48
N ALA A 56 -15.40 -1.34 -18.70
CA ALA A 56 -15.96 -0.08 -19.23
C ALA A 56 -14.96 1.10 -19.33
N THR A 57 -13.67 0.87 -19.11
CA THR A 57 -12.60 1.84 -19.38
C THR A 57 -11.60 1.27 -20.41
N ARG A 58 -10.62 2.09 -20.82
CA ARG A 58 -9.47 1.62 -21.60
C ARG A 58 -8.23 1.47 -20.72
N GLU A 59 -8.41 1.59 -19.43
CA GLU A 59 -7.36 1.60 -18.43
C GLU A 59 -7.19 0.22 -17.79
N SER A 60 -6.04 -0.02 -17.22
CA SER A 60 -5.74 -1.18 -16.38
C SER A 60 -5.16 -0.72 -15.06
N ILE A 61 -5.33 -1.53 -14.03
CA ILE A 61 -4.62 -1.37 -12.76
C ILE A 61 -3.31 -2.15 -12.82
N ASP A 62 -2.27 -1.64 -12.17
CA ASP A 62 -0.96 -2.27 -12.19
C ASP A 62 -0.94 -3.64 -11.51
N TYR A 63 -1.62 -3.77 -10.35
CA TYR A 63 -1.65 -5.01 -9.59
C TYR A 63 -3.02 -5.26 -8.95
N GLU A 64 -3.49 -6.50 -9.07
CA GLU A 64 -4.56 -7.08 -8.28
C GLU A 64 -3.95 -8.10 -7.32
N LEU A 65 -4.05 -7.86 -6.02
CA LEU A 65 -3.56 -8.75 -4.96
C LEU A 65 -4.67 -9.70 -4.53
N ARG A 66 -4.36 -10.98 -4.51
CA ARG A 66 -5.32 -12.06 -4.25
C ARG A 66 -4.92 -12.85 -3.01
N ALA A 67 -5.91 -13.11 -2.15
CA ALA A 67 -5.76 -13.98 -0.99
C ALA A 67 -6.99 -14.86 -0.87
N GLY A 68 -6.80 -16.13 -0.49
CA GLY A 68 -7.89 -17.10 -0.48
C GLY A 68 -8.57 -17.31 -1.85
N GLY A 69 -7.84 -17.08 -2.96
CA GLY A 69 -8.36 -17.21 -4.32
C GLY A 69 -9.22 -16.03 -4.80
N GLN A 70 -9.42 -14.99 -3.98
CA GLN A 70 -10.25 -13.84 -4.29
C GLN A 70 -9.43 -12.55 -4.35
N PRO A 71 -9.80 -11.58 -5.22
CA PRO A 71 -9.25 -10.23 -5.18
C PRO A 71 -9.53 -9.57 -3.82
N GLN A 72 -8.49 -9.02 -3.19
CA GLN A 72 -8.61 -8.38 -1.86
C GLN A 72 -8.16 -6.92 -1.88
N ALA A 73 -7.15 -6.63 -2.67
CA ALA A 73 -6.60 -5.28 -2.80
C ALA A 73 -6.13 -5.02 -4.23
N ILE A 74 -6.05 -3.76 -4.61
CA ILE A 74 -5.34 -3.31 -5.81
C ILE A 74 -4.19 -2.41 -5.42
N VAL A 75 -3.15 -2.37 -6.26
CA VAL A 75 -2.05 -1.41 -6.12
C VAL A 75 -1.89 -0.66 -7.44
N GLU A 76 -1.82 0.66 -7.34
CA GLU A 76 -1.49 1.56 -8.43
C GLU A 76 -0.07 2.08 -8.24
N ALA A 77 0.77 1.91 -9.22
CA ALA A 77 2.16 2.36 -9.21
C ALA A 77 2.30 3.75 -9.83
N LYS A 78 3.29 4.48 -9.38
CA LYS A 78 3.74 5.74 -9.98
C LYS A 78 5.27 5.76 -10.01
N ALA A 79 5.83 6.51 -10.96
CA ALA A 79 7.27 6.70 -11.02
C ALA A 79 7.80 7.31 -9.71
N LEU A 80 9.01 6.95 -9.29
CA LEU A 80 9.60 7.28 -7.99
C LEU A 80 9.48 8.77 -7.62
N LYS A 81 9.71 9.67 -8.57
CA LYS A 81 9.65 11.13 -8.33
C LYS A 81 8.27 11.75 -8.53
N HIS A 82 7.28 10.98 -8.97
CA HIS A 82 5.93 11.49 -9.08
C HIS A 82 5.26 11.56 -7.71
N ALA A 83 4.80 12.75 -7.35
CA ALA A 83 3.96 12.92 -6.18
C ALA A 83 2.62 12.18 -6.40
N ILE A 84 2.19 11.44 -5.39
CA ILE A 84 0.84 10.87 -5.37
C ILE A 84 -0.13 12.01 -5.08
N THR A 85 -1.12 12.19 -5.96
CA THR A 85 -2.12 13.27 -5.88
C THR A 85 -3.49 12.73 -5.54
N ASP A 86 -4.41 13.60 -5.10
CA ASP A 86 -5.81 13.25 -4.86
C ASP A 86 -6.49 12.71 -6.13
N GLN A 87 -6.06 13.16 -7.31
CA GLN A 87 -6.58 12.63 -8.59
C GLN A 87 -6.18 11.17 -8.77
N HIS A 88 -4.93 10.79 -8.48
CA HIS A 88 -4.49 9.40 -8.51
C HIS A 88 -5.27 8.56 -7.50
N ALA A 89 -5.50 9.09 -6.30
CA ALA A 89 -6.25 8.42 -5.26
C ALA A 89 -7.72 8.21 -5.65
N ALA A 90 -8.37 9.22 -6.20
CA ALA A 90 -9.75 9.14 -6.66
C ALA A 90 -9.91 8.09 -7.78
N GLN A 91 -8.98 8.06 -8.73
CA GLN A 91 -8.95 7.08 -9.82
C GLN A 91 -8.78 5.65 -9.29
N CYS A 92 -7.81 5.42 -8.38
CA CYS A 92 -7.59 4.12 -7.76
C CYS A 92 -8.82 3.63 -6.98
N VAL A 93 -9.43 4.50 -6.17
CA VAL A 93 -10.67 4.20 -5.44
C VAL A 93 -11.83 3.86 -6.39
N GLN A 94 -11.96 4.57 -7.51
CA GLN A 94 -12.95 4.29 -8.53
C GLN A 94 -12.72 2.90 -9.14
N TYR A 95 -11.49 2.55 -9.48
CA TYR A 95 -11.15 1.24 -10.05
C TYR A 95 -11.41 0.11 -9.05
N ALA A 96 -11.02 0.28 -7.78
CA ALA A 96 -11.32 -0.67 -6.73
C ALA A 96 -12.85 -0.91 -6.60
N SER A 97 -13.64 0.16 -6.67
CA SER A 97 -15.10 0.07 -6.62
C SER A 97 -15.69 -0.67 -7.83
N ILE A 98 -15.19 -0.43 -9.04
CA ILE A 98 -15.63 -1.11 -10.28
C ILE A 98 -15.32 -2.62 -10.19
N LEU A 99 -14.16 -2.97 -9.65
CA LEU A 99 -13.70 -4.36 -9.51
C LEU A 99 -14.30 -5.06 -8.28
N GLY A 100 -15.07 -4.35 -7.46
CA GLY A 100 -15.64 -4.89 -6.22
C GLY A 100 -14.59 -5.17 -5.14
N VAL A 101 -13.41 -4.55 -5.24
CA VAL A 101 -12.30 -4.71 -4.31
C VAL A 101 -12.33 -3.61 -3.25
N ARG A 102 -12.13 -3.98 -2.00
CA ARG A 102 -12.21 -3.03 -0.89
C ARG A 102 -11.00 -2.12 -0.76
N TRP A 103 -9.80 -2.70 -0.83
CA TRP A 103 -8.58 -1.99 -0.52
C TRP A 103 -7.89 -1.48 -1.78
N CYS A 104 -7.54 -0.21 -1.78
CA CYS A 104 -6.68 0.33 -2.81
C CYS A 104 -5.45 1.00 -2.20
N LEU A 105 -4.29 0.62 -2.71
CA LEU A 105 -2.99 1.15 -2.34
C LEU A 105 -2.42 1.90 -3.54
N ILE A 106 -1.73 2.99 -3.27
CA ILE A 106 -1.02 3.74 -4.30
C ILE A 106 0.41 3.91 -3.84
N SER A 107 1.38 3.62 -4.71
CA SER A 107 2.78 3.73 -4.35
C SER A 107 3.65 4.29 -5.46
N ASN A 108 4.65 5.07 -5.08
CA ASN A 108 5.79 5.41 -5.93
C ASN A 108 7.08 4.72 -5.45
N GLY A 109 6.95 3.59 -4.74
CA GLY A 109 8.06 2.83 -4.17
C GLY A 109 8.48 3.28 -2.77
N VAL A 110 8.58 4.58 -2.52
CA VAL A 110 8.96 5.13 -1.21
C VAL A 110 7.76 5.58 -0.37
N SER A 111 6.70 6.00 -1.00
CA SER A 111 5.47 6.49 -0.38
C SER A 111 4.34 5.52 -0.70
N TRP A 112 3.57 5.13 0.33
CA TRP A 112 2.42 4.25 0.21
C TRP A 112 1.21 4.89 0.87
N MET A 113 0.15 5.07 0.10
CA MET A 113 -1.14 5.55 0.57
C MET A 113 -2.18 4.44 0.48
N VAL A 114 -3.01 4.32 1.49
CA VAL A 114 -4.05 3.28 1.61
C VAL A 114 -5.42 3.92 1.71
N TYR A 115 -6.38 3.37 0.97
CA TYR A 115 -7.78 3.80 0.98
C TYR A 115 -8.72 2.61 1.11
N ASP A 116 -9.84 2.80 1.82
CA ASP A 116 -10.99 1.90 1.86
C ASP A 116 -12.04 2.35 0.82
N ALA A 117 -12.07 1.68 -0.33
CA ALA A 117 -13.02 2.01 -1.39
C ALA A 117 -14.48 1.79 -0.98
N HIS A 118 -14.76 0.92 0.00
CA HIS A 118 -16.11 0.65 0.50
C HIS A 118 -16.58 1.66 1.55
N ALA A 119 -15.69 2.50 2.10
CA ALA A 119 -16.09 3.57 3.00
C ALA A 119 -17.00 4.58 2.27
N LYS A 120 -18.05 5.05 2.96
CA LYS A 120 -18.99 6.03 2.40
C LYS A 120 -18.43 7.45 2.49
N GLY A 121 -18.78 8.29 1.54
CA GLY A 121 -18.41 9.70 1.55
C GLY A 121 -17.35 10.08 0.53
N ALA A 122 -16.81 11.28 0.67
CA ALA A 122 -15.78 11.83 -0.18
C ALA A 122 -14.43 11.10 -0.01
N LEU A 123 -13.47 11.38 -0.90
CA LEU A 123 -12.14 10.74 -0.89
C LEU A 123 -11.46 10.80 0.49
N ALA A 124 -11.54 11.93 1.18
CA ALA A 124 -10.97 12.10 2.52
C ALA A 124 -11.55 11.11 3.56
N ALA A 125 -12.82 10.73 3.43
CA ALA A 125 -13.45 9.75 4.32
C ALA A 125 -13.04 8.29 4.00
N LYS A 126 -12.42 8.07 2.85
CA LYS A 126 -11.89 6.77 2.41
C LYS A 126 -10.41 6.60 2.72
N TYR A 127 -9.71 7.67 3.06
CA TYR A 127 -8.30 7.64 3.45
C TYR A 127 -8.11 6.84 4.73
N VAL A 128 -7.10 5.97 4.74
CA VAL A 128 -6.77 5.09 5.87
C VAL A 128 -5.40 5.41 6.43
N ALA A 129 -4.38 5.44 5.58
CA ALA A 129 -3.01 5.64 6.04
C ALA A 129 -2.09 6.17 4.92
N HIS A 130 -1.03 6.86 5.35
CA HIS A 130 0.13 7.20 4.53
C HIS A 130 1.40 6.83 5.29
N VAL A 131 2.25 6.05 4.66
CA VAL A 131 3.54 5.65 5.22
C VAL A 131 4.66 5.88 4.22
N ARG A 132 5.87 6.08 4.73
CA ARG A 132 7.08 6.27 3.94
C ARG A 132 8.16 5.30 4.37
N LEU A 133 8.93 4.78 3.39
CA LEU A 133 9.99 3.82 3.62
C LEU A 133 11.38 4.50 3.64
N ASP A 134 11.51 5.68 3.05
CA ASP A 134 12.79 6.36 2.80
C ASP A 134 13.20 7.37 3.87
N ALA A 135 12.33 7.73 4.83
CA ALA A 135 12.61 8.82 5.76
C ALA A 135 13.66 8.43 6.83
N ASP A 136 13.34 7.44 7.67
CA ASP A 136 14.22 6.94 8.74
C ASP A 136 13.78 5.53 9.18
N ALA A 137 14.52 4.94 10.14
CA ALA A 137 14.21 3.61 10.64
C ALA A 137 12.85 3.52 11.34
N GLN A 138 12.43 4.57 12.05
CA GLN A 138 11.12 4.61 12.73
C GLN A 138 9.98 4.67 11.70
N SER A 139 10.16 5.44 10.64
CA SER A 139 9.22 5.48 9.52
C SER A 139 9.08 4.13 8.83
N ALA A 140 10.18 3.38 8.67
CA ALA A 140 10.15 2.02 8.12
C ALA A 140 9.39 1.05 9.04
N VAL A 141 9.59 1.12 10.37
CA VAL A 141 8.82 0.33 11.34
C VAL A 141 7.34 0.67 11.27
N LYS A 142 6.99 1.96 11.18
CA LYS A 142 5.61 2.39 10.98
C LYS A 142 5.04 1.87 9.65
N ALA A 143 5.81 1.92 8.58
CA ALA A 143 5.39 1.38 7.29
C ALA A 143 5.12 -0.12 7.39
N TRP A 144 5.98 -0.89 8.07
CA TRP A 144 5.74 -2.30 8.34
C TRP A 144 4.44 -2.53 9.11
N SER A 145 4.19 -1.78 10.19
CA SER A 145 2.97 -1.94 11.00
C SER A 145 1.69 -1.74 10.21
N VAL A 146 1.71 -0.91 9.16
CA VAL A 146 0.57 -0.70 8.26
C VAL A 146 0.55 -1.71 7.12
N LEU A 147 1.65 -1.87 6.38
CA LEU A 147 1.67 -2.69 5.17
C LEU A 147 1.54 -4.19 5.48
N SER A 148 2.05 -4.68 6.62
CA SER A 148 1.88 -6.07 7.05
C SER A 148 0.41 -6.49 7.19
N LEU A 149 -0.49 -5.53 7.46
CA LEU A 149 -1.93 -5.77 7.50
C LEU A 149 -2.51 -6.14 6.12
N PHE A 150 -1.82 -5.79 5.05
CA PHE A 150 -2.16 -6.13 3.67
C PHE A 150 -1.34 -7.32 3.15
N SER A 151 -0.64 -8.05 4.05
CA SER A 151 0.01 -9.30 3.66
C SER A 151 -1.04 -10.31 3.18
N ARG A 152 -0.60 -11.21 2.30
CA ARG A 152 -1.45 -12.29 1.77
C ARG A 152 -2.05 -13.13 2.89
N GLU A 153 -1.27 -13.41 3.94
CA GLU A 153 -1.75 -14.13 5.11
C GLU A 153 -2.85 -13.36 5.84
N SER A 154 -2.60 -12.08 6.15
CA SER A 154 -3.56 -11.23 6.86
C SER A 154 -4.87 -11.07 6.10
N LEU A 155 -4.81 -10.86 4.77
CA LEU A 155 -6.01 -10.71 3.93
C LEU A 155 -6.74 -12.04 3.65
N SER A 156 -6.09 -13.20 3.90
CA SER A 156 -6.73 -14.52 3.78
C SER A 156 -7.51 -14.91 5.04
N GLN A 157 -7.27 -14.27 6.17
CA GLN A 157 -7.95 -14.57 7.43
C GLN A 157 -9.32 -13.90 7.50
N SER A 158 -10.33 -14.64 7.99
CA SER A 158 -11.68 -14.13 8.21
C SER A 158 -11.96 -14.12 9.72
N PRO A 159 -12.55 -13.08 10.29
CA PRO A 159 -13.17 -11.90 9.73
C PRO A 159 -12.19 -10.71 9.63
N PRO A 160 -12.64 -9.65 8.94
CA PRO A 160 -11.75 -8.71 8.31
C PRO A 160 -10.98 -7.85 9.29
N LEU A 161 -9.75 -7.63 8.95
CA LEU A 161 -8.81 -6.61 9.40
C LEU A 161 -9.39 -5.21 9.62
N THR A 162 -10.59 -4.93 9.12
CA THR A 162 -11.20 -3.61 9.10
C THR A 162 -11.21 -2.96 10.47
N LYS A 163 -11.56 -3.73 11.51
CA LYS A 163 -11.66 -3.19 12.86
C LYS A 163 -10.27 -2.94 13.46
N LEU A 164 -9.35 -3.87 13.27
CA LEU A 164 -7.97 -3.76 13.73
C LEU A 164 -7.19 -2.66 13.00
N LEU A 165 -7.43 -2.47 11.70
CA LEU A 165 -6.84 -1.40 10.89
C LEU A 165 -7.31 -0.03 11.36
N VAL A 166 -8.62 0.14 11.48
CA VAL A 166 -9.20 1.40 11.93
C VAL A 166 -8.77 1.70 13.37
N GLU A 167 -8.81 0.72 14.28
CA GLU A 167 -8.39 0.92 15.67
C GLU A 167 -6.89 1.21 15.79
N ARG A 168 -6.01 0.54 15.03
CA ARG A 168 -4.56 0.79 15.07
C ARG A 168 -4.17 2.13 14.44
N VAL A 169 -4.68 2.43 13.26
CA VAL A 169 -4.35 3.68 12.56
C VAL A 169 -4.91 4.90 13.31
N ILE A 170 -6.13 4.80 13.83
CA ILE A 170 -6.73 5.87 14.65
C ILE A 170 -5.98 6.04 15.96
N THR A 171 -5.56 4.96 16.62
CA THR A 171 -4.81 5.05 17.88
C THR A 171 -3.44 5.71 17.66
N ASP A 172 -2.74 5.39 16.59
CA ASP A 172 -1.45 5.99 16.24
C ASP A 172 -1.58 7.47 15.85
N GLU A 173 -2.68 7.88 15.23
CA GLU A 173 -2.93 9.30 14.92
C GLU A 173 -3.41 10.09 16.15
N LEU A 174 -4.22 9.51 17.02
CA LEU A 174 -4.64 10.15 18.27
C LEU A 174 -3.46 10.38 19.22
N VAL A 175 -2.52 9.45 19.33
CA VAL A 175 -1.28 9.61 20.10
C VAL A 175 -0.41 10.76 19.55
N ARG A 176 -0.48 11.07 18.24
CA ARG A 176 0.23 12.21 17.65
C ARG A 176 -0.41 13.56 17.96
N VAL A 177 -1.74 13.61 18.06
CA VAL A 177 -2.48 14.87 18.35
C VAL A 177 -2.35 15.26 19.82
N GLU A 178 -2.16 14.29 20.71
CA GLU A 178 -2.05 14.53 22.17
C GLU A 178 -0.61 14.74 22.68
N ALA A 179 0.42 14.57 21.83
CA ALA A 179 1.78 14.88 22.22
C ALA A 179 1.98 16.42 22.23
N PRO A 180 2.14 17.06 23.42
CA PRO A 180 2.35 18.50 23.46
C PRO A 180 3.68 18.83 22.77
N ALA A 181 3.67 19.87 21.94
CA ALA A 181 4.88 20.45 21.43
C ALA A 181 5.73 20.90 22.62
N ILE A 182 6.79 20.14 22.90
CA ILE A 182 7.77 20.53 23.91
C ILE A 182 8.54 21.70 23.31
N SER A 183 8.35 22.87 23.93
CA SER A 183 9.04 24.14 23.65
C SER A 183 10.52 24.05 23.91
#